data_639a052a20f3b4d7b91c6da83fe73c6d
#
_entry.id   639a052a20f3b4d7b91c6da83fe73c6d
#
_cell.length_a   1.000
_cell.length_b   1.000
_cell.length_c   1.000
_cell.angle_alpha   90.00
_cell.angle_beta   90.00
_cell.angle_gamma   90.00
#
_symmetry.space_group_name_H-M   'P 1'
#
loop_
_entity.id
_entity.type
_entity.pdbx_description
1 polymer ?
#
loop_
_entity_poly.entity_id
_entity_poly.type
_entity_poly.pdbx_seq_one_letter_code
_entity_poly.pdbx_strand_id
1 'polypeptide(L)'
;MPGGGGAVGVLGAARTMAVSGAAGPARPRRWLAGLAWALAGLAMLALVGAGWIFLLWKSSGLPRPPGSIADISPVILAIVSAASVGAVLASRRPRHPVGWLLLGIGLGLAVNILVEPYVKYGLVIRPGSLPAARYLVGFTYASIFIWLSCAGFVLLLTPTGTLPSARWRWWARVAAAAPVVTVLMMVVQPDPLAPDYHGNALAVPALARVLIVPGVAGVVIVFASLLVGAGSLVMRFRRARGVERQQLRWLALAAACASALLLIALFAAFVLAKDVVVEASSALCVALLPLATGAAILRYQLYDLDRIVSRTLRPSAAGCGTRSTSTP
;
A
#
# COMPACT_ATOMS: atom_id res chain seq x y z
N MET A 1 38.22 72.68 -15.50
CA MET A 1 37.44 71.91 -16.47
C MET A 1 37.36 70.48 -16.00
N PRO A 2 36.24 69.92 -15.46
CA PRO A 2 36.04 68.49 -15.20
C PRO A 2 34.98 67.91 -16.10
N GLY A 3 35.31 66.74 -16.64
CA GLY A 3 34.54 65.96 -17.52
C GLY A 3 33.46 65.09 -16.88
N GLY A 4 32.42 64.85 -17.64
CA GLY A 4 31.32 63.98 -17.30
C GLY A 4 31.65 62.48 -17.45
N GLY A 5 31.12 61.71 -16.61
CA GLY A 5 31.28 60.24 -16.59
C GLY A 5 30.41 59.59 -15.54
N GLY A 6 29.10 59.61 -15.67
CA GLY A 6 28.23 59.08 -14.62
C GLY A 6 26.81 58.68 -15.05
N ALA A 7 26.61 58.27 -16.30
CA ALA A 7 25.26 57.92 -16.75
C ALA A 7 25.10 56.58 -17.46
N VAL A 8 26.13 55.77 -17.56
CA VAL A 8 26.07 54.47 -18.29
C VAL A 8 25.96 53.22 -17.36
N GLY A 9 26.16 53.39 -16.04
CA GLY A 9 26.17 52.27 -15.08
C GLY A 9 24.81 51.82 -14.55
N VAL A 10 23.74 52.61 -14.70
CA VAL A 10 22.44 52.33 -14.04
C VAL A 10 21.46 51.56 -14.93
N LEU A 11 21.66 51.55 -16.23
CA LEU A 11 20.79 50.79 -17.17
C LEU A 11 21.17 49.32 -17.37
N GLY A 12 22.35 48.89 -16.90
CA GLY A 12 22.80 47.50 -16.98
C GLY A 12 22.27 46.61 -15.85
N ALA A 13 22.00 47.19 -14.67
CA ALA A 13 21.55 46.41 -13.50
C ALA A 13 20.03 46.10 -13.48
N ALA A 14 19.23 46.83 -14.24
CA ALA A 14 17.78 46.63 -14.30
C ALA A 14 17.36 45.52 -15.29
N ARG A 15 18.26 45.04 -16.15
CA ARG A 15 17.92 44.04 -17.19
C ARG A 15 18.27 42.61 -16.84
N THR A 16 19.00 42.38 -15.73
CA THR A 16 19.39 41.04 -15.25
C THR A 16 18.47 40.48 -14.16
N MET A 17 17.49 41.24 -13.67
CA MET A 17 16.51 40.74 -12.66
C MET A 17 15.16 40.28 -13.26
N ALA A 18 15.00 40.29 -14.57
CA ALA A 18 13.70 39.99 -15.19
C ALA A 18 13.57 38.59 -15.83
N VAL A 19 14.49 37.65 -15.54
CA VAL A 19 14.38 36.25 -16.03
C VAL A 19 14.68 35.27 -14.90
N SER A 20 14.10 35.48 -13.70
CA SER A 20 13.79 34.39 -12.80
C SER A 20 12.37 33.95 -13.12
N GLY A 21 12.25 33.19 -14.21
CA GLY A 21 11.00 32.56 -14.59
C GLY A 21 10.49 31.75 -13.38
N ALA A 22 9.42 32.22 -12.79
CA ALA A 22 8.64 31.46 -11.83
C ALA A 22 8.32 30.12 -12.48
N ALA A 23 9.06 29.08 -12.09
CA ALA A 23 8.69 27.70 -12.39
C ALA A 23 7.32 27.51 -11.75
N GLY A 24 6.27 27.66 -12.57
CA GLY A 24 4.90 27.42 -12.17
C GLY A 24 4.82 26.05 -11.50
N PRO A 25 3.92 25.84 -10.52
CA PRO A 25 3.79 24.59 -9.81
C PRO A 25 3.69 23.47 -10.83
N ALA A 26 4.67 22.54 -10.80
CA ALA A 26 4.76 21.45 -11.76
C ALA A 26 3.40 20.73 -11.76
N ARG A 27 2.65 20.85 -12.86
CA ARG A 27 1.34 20.21 -13.04
C ARG A 27 1.48 18.76 -12.69
N PRO A 28 0.70 18.24 -11.71
CA PRO A 28 0.74 16.82 -11.39
C PRO A 28 0.55 16.05 -12.69
N ARG A 29 1.45 15.11 -12.98
CA ARG A 29 1.40 14.35 -14.22
C ARG A 29 0.07 13.61 -14.26
N ARG A 30 -0.88 14.10 -15.05
CA ARG A 30 -2.27 13.58 -15.14
C ARG A 30 -2.30 12.08 -15.42
N TRP A 31 -1.29 11.58 -16.12
CA TRP A 31 -1.17 10.16 -16.41
C TRP A 31 -0.94 9.29 -15.15
N LEU A 32 -0.23 9.79 -14.10
CA LEU A 32 -0.06 9.06 -12.83
C LEU A 32 -1.39 8.92 -12.08
N ALA A 33 -2.23 9.95 -12.11
CA ALA A 33 -3.57 9.85 -11.54
C ALA A 33 -4.42 8.84 -12.32
N GLY A 34 -4.35 8.88 -13.67
CA GLY A 34 -5.02 7.88 -14.53
C GLY A 34 -4.54 6.46 -14.24
N LEU A 35 -3.22 6.25 -14.11
CA LEU A 35 -2.65 4.96 -13.75
C LEU A 35 -3.14 4.46 -12.37
N ALA A 36 -3.19 5.33 -11.36
CA ALA A 36 -3.67 4.96 -10.04
C ALA A 36 -5.13 4.46 -10.07
N TRP A 37 -6.01 5.17 -10.80
CA TRP A 37 -7.39 4.74 -10.97
C TRP A 37 -7.54 3.50 -11.85
N ALA A 38 -6.69 3.32 -12.86
CA ALA A 38 -6.65 2.12 -13.68
C ALA A 38 -6.27 0.87 -12.86
N LEU A 39 -5.26 0.98 -11.98
CA LEU A 39 -4.88 -0.10 -11.07
C LEU A 39 -5.98 -0.43 -10.05
N ALA A 40 -6.67 0.58 -9.51
CA ALA A 40 -7.82 0.37 -8.66
C ALA A 40 -8.98 -0.31 -9.41
N GLY A 41 -9.26 0.13 -10.64
CA GLY A 41 -10.24 -0.50 -11.53
C GLY A 41 -9.89 -1.96 -11.84
N LEU A 42 -8.60 -2.27 -12.05
CA LEU A 42 -8.13 -3.63 -12.26
C LEU A 42 -8.36 -4.51 -11.02
N ALA A 43 -8.12 -3.97 -9.81
CA ALA A 43 -8.41 -4.69 -8.57
C ALA A 43 -9.92 -4.97 -8.41
N MET A 44 -10.78 -4.01 -8.78
CA MET A 44 -12.24 -4.23 -8.77
C MET A 44 -12.68 -5.25 -9.82
N LEU A 45 -12.08 -5.23 -11.02
CA LEU A 45 -12.33 -6.23 -12.06
C LEU A 45 -11.93 -7.64 -11.61
N ALA A 46 -10.77 -7.78 -10.94
CA ALA A 46 -10.35 -9.06 -10.38
C ALA A 46 -11.33 -9.56 -9.31
N LEU A 47 -11.86 -8.66 -8.47
CA LEU A 47 -12.88 -9.00 -7.48
C LEU A 47 -14.19 -9.46 -8.14
N VAL A 48 -14.64 -8.80 -9.22
CA VAL A 48 -15.80 -9.23 -10.01
C VAL A 48 -15.55 -10.60 -10.65
N GLY A 49 -14.34 -10.81 -11.19
CA GLY A 49 -13.93 -12.12 -11.75
C GLY A 49 -13.95 -13.24 -10.70
N ALA A 50 -13.48 -12.97 -9.48
CA ALA A 50 -13.57 -13.92 -8.38
C ALA A 50 -15.01 -14.26 -8.02
N GLY A 51 -15.90 -13.25 -7.98
CA GLY A 51 -17.33 -13.44 -7.79
C GLY A 51 -17.97 -14.31 -8.89
N TRP A 52 -17.55 -14.12 -10.15
CA TRP A 52 -17.98 -14.96 -11.28
C TRP A 52 -17.57 -16.41 -11.10
N ILE A 53 -16.31 -16.69 -10.74
CA ILE A 53 -15.83 -18.04 -10.47
C ILE A 53 -16.62 -18.69 -9.32
N PHE A 54 -16.91 -17.92 -8.27
CA PHE A 54 -17.73 -18.38 -7.15
C PHE A 54 -19.14 -18.78 -7.61
N LEU A 55 -19.77 -18.02 -8.51
CA LEU A 55 -21.07 -18.34 -9.10
C LEU A 55 -21.02 -19.61 -9.97
N LEU A 56 -19.96 -19.78 -10.78
CA LEU A 56 -19.74 -20.99 -11.55
C LEU A 56 -19.61 -22.23 -10.65
N TRP A 57 -18.89 -22.07 -9.53
CA TRP A 57 -18.76 -23.14 -8.55
C TRP A 57 -20.10 -23.49 -7.93
N LYS A 58 -20.86 -22.48 -7.49
CA LYS A 58 -22.20 -22.68 -6.91
C LYS A 58 -23.16 -23.38 -7.87
N SER A 59 -23.09 -23.08 -9.18
CA SER A 59 -23.95 -23.70 -10.20
C SER A 59 -23.55 -25.12 -10.55
N SER A 60 -22.35 -25.56 -10.16
CA SER A 60 -21.85 -26.93 -10.46
C SER A 60 -22.45 -28.02 -9.56
N GLY A 61 -23.21 -27.68 -8.53
CA GLY A 61 -23.80 -28.64 -7.58
C GLY A 61 -22.82 -29.34 -6.66
N LEU A 62 -21.53 -28.98 -6.72
CA LEU A 62 -20.46 -29.58 -5.91
C LEU A 62 -20.39 -28.97 -4.50
N PRO A 63 -19.74 -29.63 -3.54
CA PRO A 63 -19.54 -29.07 -2.19
C PRO A 63 -18.99 -27.66 -2.29
N ARG A 64 -19.49 -26.77 -1.43
CA ARG A 64 -19.09 -25.36 -1.40
C ARG A 64 -17.57 -25.23 -1.31
N PRO A 65 -16.99 -24.23 -2.00
CA PRO A 65 -15.60 -23.85 -1.73
C PRO A 65 -15.43 -23.62 -0.23
N PRO A 66 -14.30 -24.00 0.36
CA PRO A 66 -14.02 -23.67 1.73
C PRO A 66 -14.14 -22.15 1.91
N GLY A 67 -14.93 -21.74 2.87
CA GLY A 67 -15.22 -20.34 3.14
C GLY A 67 -16.66 -19.93 2.81
N SER A 68 -17.35 -19.36 3.79
CA SER A 68 -18.66 -18.73 3.60
C SER A 68 -18.46 -17.29 3.05
N ILE A 69 -19.54 -16.65 2.57
CA ILE A 69 -19.49 -15.21 2.20
C ILE A 69 -19.02 -14.37 3.40
N ALA A 70 -19.31 -14.80 4.63
CA ALA A 70 -18.85 -14.13 5.84
C ALA A 70 -17.33 -14.17 5.97
N ASP A 71 -16.67 -15.26 5.57
CA ASP A 71 -15.22 -15.42 5.66
C ASP A 71 -14.47 -14.56 4.64
N ILE A 72 -15.08 -14.35 3.46
CA ILE A 72 -14.49 -13.56 2.36
C ILE A 72 -14.76 -12.05 2.56
N SER A 73 -15.81 -11.67 3.29
CA SER A 73 -16.22 -10.25 3.43
C SER A 73 -15.13 -9.34 4.00
N PRO A 74 -14.28 -9.72 4.98
CA PRO A 74 -13.20 -8.87 5.44
C PRO A 74 -12.10 -8.69 4.38
N VAL A 75 -11.85 -9.70 3.54
CA VAL A 75 -10.88 -9.60 2.43
C VAL A 75 -11.39 -8.65 1.36
N ILE A 76 -12.68 -8.71 1.02
CA ILE A 76 -13.33 -7.75 0.11
C ILE A 76 -13.18 -6.32 0.65
N LEU A 77 -13.45 -6.11 1.93
CA LEU A 77 -13.27 -4.82 2.59
C LEU A 77 -11.82 -4.35 2.52
N ALA A 78 -10.84 -5.24 2.72
CA ALA A 78 -9.42 -4.93 2.60
C ALA A 78 -9.05 -4.52 1.17
N ILE A 79 -9.53 -5.23 0.16
CA ILE A 79 -9.29 -4.90 -1.27
C ILE A 79 -9.88 -3.53 -1.60
N VAL A 80 -11.16 -3.33 -1.31
CA VAL A 80 -11.87 -2.07 -1.63
C VAL A 80 -11.23 -0.89 -0.90
N SER A 81 -10.92 -1.02 0.40
CA SER A 81 -10.31 0.05 1.18
C SER A 81 -8.88 0.36 0.69
N ALA A 82 -8.04 -0.65 0.45
CA ALA A 82 -6.67 -0.47 -0.02
C ALA A 82 -6.63 0.15 -1.41
N ALA A 83 -7.44 -0.34 -2.35
CA ALA A 83 -7.50 0.17 -3.71
C ALA A 83 -8.05 1.61 -3.77
N SER A 84 -9.14 1.92 -3.06
CA SER A 84 -9.75 3.25 -3.06
C SER A 84 -8.86 4.29 -2.36
N VAL A 85 -8.39 4.00 -1.16
CA VAL A 85 -7.49 4.90 -0.42
C VAL A 85 -6.17 5.08 -1.17
N GLY A 86 -5.63 3.98 -1.70
CA GLY A 86 -4.41 4.00 -2.51
C GLY A 86 -4.56 4.87 -3.75
N ALA A 87 -5.67 4.73 -4.51
CA ALA A 87 -5.96 5.55 -5.70
C ALA A 87 -6.11 7.03 -5.35
N VAL A 88 -6.89 7.36 -4.31
CA VAL A 88 -7.05 8.75 -3.85
C VAL A 88 -5.71 9.35 -3.44
N LEU A 89 -4.89 8.62 -2.70
CA LEU A 89 -3.59 9.13 -2.23
C LEU A 89 -2.60 9.26 -3.38
N ALA A 90 -2.47 8.24 -4.26
CA ALA A 90 -1.56 8.27 -5.40
C ALA A 90 -1.97 9.32 -6.44
N SER A 91 -3.28 9.56 -6.67
CA SER A 91 -3.75 10.59 -7.58
C SER A 91 -3.50 12.00 -7.05
N ARG A 92 -3.66 12.23 -5.74
CA ARG A 92 -3.45 13.54 -5.12
C ARG A 92 -1.97 13.83 -4.81
N ARG A 93 -1.20 12.80 -4.43
CA ARG A 93 0.23 12.90 -4.08
C ARG A 93 1.05 11.83 -4.79
N PRO A 94 1.26 11.93 -6.10
CA PRO A 94 1.91 10.87 -6.90
C PRO A 94 3.37 10.60 -6.51
N ARG A 95 4.03 11.53 -5.82
CA ARG A 95 5.39 11.34 -5.28
C ARG A 95 5.42 10.62 -3.92
N HIS A 96 4.28 10.48 -3.26
CA HIS A 96 4.23 9.79 -1.96
C HIS A 96 4.08 8.28 -2.16
N PRO A 97 5.06 7.46 -1.74
CA PRO A 97 5.10 6.03 -2.08
C PRO A 97 3.96 5.22 -1.45
N VAL A 98 3.44 5.65 -0.29
CA VAL A 98 2.42 4.92 0.47
C VAL A 98 1.14 4.69 -0.35
N GLY A 99 0.73 5.66 -1.19
CA GLY A 99 -0.44 5.49 -2.07
C GLY A 99 -0.28 4.33 -3.06
N TRP A 100 0.90 4.23 -3.68
CA TRP A 100 1.23 3.14 -4.61
C TRP A 100 1.35 1.78 -3.92
N LEU A 101 1.90 1.77 -2.70
CA LEU A 101 1.98 0.55 -1.89
C LEU A 101 0.60 0.05 -1.47
N LEU A 102 -0.32 0.94 -1.10
CA LEU A 102 -1.71 0.58 -0.81
C LEU A 102 -2.42 0.00 -2.05
N LEU A 103 -2.20 0.60 -3.23
CA LEU A 103 -2.66 0.01 -4.50
C LEU A 103 -2.06 -1.37 -4.73
N GLY A 104 -0.78 -1.56 -4.44
CA GLY A 104 -0.10 -2.87 -4.50
C GLY A 104 -0.72 -3.90 -3.57
N ILE A 105 -1.12 -3.50 -2.35
CA ILE A 105 -1.85 -4.37 -1.41
C ILE A 105 -3.21 -4.74 -1.99
N GLY A 106 -4.01 -3.76 -2.42
CA GLY A 106 -5.34 -3.99 -2.96
C GLY A 106 -5.32 -4.90 -4.20
N LEU A 107 -4.39 -4.65 -5.12
CA LEU A 107 -4.23 -5.46 -6.32
C LEU A 107 -3.71 -6.86 -6.01
N GLY A 108 -2.72 -7.00 -5.12
CA GLY A 108 -2.17 -8.30 -4.72
C GLY A 108 -3.21 -9.20 -4.05
N LEU A 109 -4.04 -8.64 -3.16
CA LEU A 109 -5.16 -9.34 -2.54
C LEU A 109 -6.23 -9.72 -3.58
N ALA A 110 -6.56 -8.81 -4.50
CA ALA A 110 -7.54 -9.06 -5.55
C ALA A 110 -7.09 -10.16 -6.53
N VAL A 111 -5.81 -10.18 -6.87
CA VAL A 111 -5.21 -11.26 -7.67
C VAL A 111 -5.25 -12.59 -6.92
N ASN A 112 -4.92 -12.59 -5.62
CA ASN A 112 -4.97 -13.81 -4.82
C ASN A 112 -6.38 -14.42 -4.78
N ILE A 113 -7.39 -13.62 -4.44
CA ILE A 113 -8.79 -14.08 -4.35
C ILE A 113 -9.38 -14.50 -5.72
N LEU A 114 -8.79 -14.06 -6.83
CA LEU A 114 -9.17 -14.49 -8.18
C LEU A 114 -8.45 -15.77 -8.59
N VAL A 115 -7.14 -15.82 -8.42
CA VAL A 115 -6.28 -16.88 -9.00
C VAL A 115 -6.49 -18.21 -8.30
N GLU A 116 -6.60 -18.22 -6.97
CA GLU A 116 -6.75 -19.45 -6.20
C GLU A 116 -8.01 -20.25 -6.61
N PRO A 117 -9.25 -19.70 -6.54
CA PRO A 117 -10.44 -20.42 -6.94
C PRO A 117 -10.48 -20.71 -8.46
N TYR A 118 -9.85 -19.86 -9.28
CA TYR A 118 -9.73 -20.11 -10.73
C TYR A 118 -8.94 -21.38 -10.99
N VAL A 119 -7.77 -21.51 -10.40
CA VAL A 119 -6.90 -22.69 -10.53
C VAL A 119 -7.59 -23.93 -9.97
N LYS A 120 -8.18 -23.82 -8.80
CA LYS A 120 -8.89 -24.93 -8.14
C LYS A 120 -10.07 -25.41 -8.95
N TYR A 121 -10.87 -24.49 -9.50
CA TYR A 121 -11.98 -24.86 -10.37
C TYR A 121 -11.49 -25.56 -11.67
N GLY A 122 -10.48 -24.97 -12.34
CA GLY A 122 -10.00 -25.44 -13.64
C GLY A 122 -9.15 -26.72 -13.61
N LEU A 123 -8.52 -27.05 -12.47
CA LEU A 123 -7.66 -28.24 -12.36
C LEU A 123 -8.27 -29.36 -11.50
N VAL A 124 -9.01 -29.02 -10.45
CA VAL A 124 -9.50 -30.00 -9.47
C VAL A 124 -10.98 -30.28 -9.66
N ILE A 125 -11.82 -29.25 -9.79
CA ILE A 125 -13.27 -29.39 -9.83
C ILE A 125 -13.76 -29.83 -11.21
N ARG A 126 -13.34 -29.11 -12.25
CA ARG A 126 -13.62 -29.44 -13.66
C ARG A 126 -12.35 -29.34 -14.48
N PRO A 127 -11.51 -30.38 -14.50
CA PRO A 127 -10.25 -30.37 -15.22
C PRO A 127 -10.44 -30.01 -16.71
N GLY A 128 -9.65 -29.01 -17.17
CA GLY A 128 -9.69 -28.54 -18.55
C GLY A 128 -10.80 -27.54 -18.89
N SER A 129 -11.68 -27.17 -17.94
CA SER A 129 -12.78 -26.23 -18.20
C SER A 129 -12.33 -24.78 -18.31
N LEU A 130 -11.22 -24.40 -17.65
CA LEU A 130 -10.70 -23.05 -17.69
C LEU A 130 -9.33 -23.01 -18.39
N PRO A 131 -9.15 -22.09 -19.34
CA PRO A 131 -7.89 -21.98 -20.07
C PRO A 131 -6.77 -21.50 -19.16
N ALA A 132 -5.53 -21.87 -19.48
CA ALA A 132 -4.33 -21.38 -18.80
C ALA A 132 -4.23 -21.67 -17.27
N ALA A 133 -5.16 -22.41 -16.66
CA ALA A 133 -5.14 -22.71 -15.22
C ALA A 133 -3.79 -23.29 -14.76
N ARG A 134 -3.16 -24.16 -15.56
CA ARG A 134 -1.85 -24.77 -15.28
C ARG A 134 -0.69 -23.75 -15.19
N TYR A 135 -0.80 -22.64 -15.90
CA TYR A 135 0.22 -21.57 -15.86
C TYR A 135 0.08 -20.68 -14.64
N LEU A 136 -1.09 -20.68 -14.00
CA LEU A 136 -1.37 -19.86 -12.83
C LEU A 136 -1.09 -20.58 -11.50
N VAL A 137 -0.80 -21.87 -11.52
CA VAL A 137 -0.55 -22.68 -10.31
C VAL A 137 0.51 -22.05 -9.41
N GLY A 138 1.67 -21.67 -9.97
CA GLY A 138 2.76 -21.06 -9.23
C GLY A 138 2.41 -19.66 -8.66
N PHE A 139 1.40 -18.99 -9.21
CA PHE A 139 0.96 -17.66 -8.74
C PHE A 139 -0.08 -17.73 -7.63
N THR A 140 -0.68 -18.88 -7.36
CA THR A 140 -1.75 -19.05 -6.36
C THR A 140 -1.33 -18.51 -4.99
N TYR A 141 -0.14 -18.84 -4.53
CA TYR A 141 0.40 -18.37 -3.25
C TYR A 141 1.45 -17.26 -3.40
N ALA A 142 2.01 -17.07 -4.61
CA ALA A 142 3.06 -16.08 -4.84
C ALA A 142 2.59 -14.63 -4.58
N SER A 143 1.34 -14.32 -4.92
CA SER A 143 0.74 -13.00 -4.72
C SER A 143 0.69 -12.56 -3.26
N ILE A 144 0.66 -13.51 -2.30
CA ILE A 144 0.69 -13.25 -0.86
C ILE A 144 1.95 -12.47 -0.49
N PHE A 145 3.11 -12.87 -1.00
CA PHE A 145 4.39 -12.24 -0.67
C PHE A 145 4.54 -10.84 -1.25
N ILE A 146 3.83 -10.54 -2.35
CA ILE A 146 3.79 -9.20 -2.95
C ILE A 146 3.06 -8.23 -2.03
N TRP A 147 1.82 -8.54 -1.64
CA TRP A 147 1.05 -7.62 -0.80
C TRP A 147 1.58 -7.55 0.64
N LEU A 148 2.10 -8.65 1.22
CA LEU A 148 2.79 -8.62 2.52
C LEU A 148 4.02 -7.69 2.49
N SER A 149 4.81 -7.76 1.42
CA SER A 149 5.96 -6.87 1.25
C SER A 149 5.52 -5.40 1.16
N CYS A 150 4.47 -5.11 0.37
CA CYS A 150 3.88 -3.77 0.32
C CYS A 150 3.41 -3.30 1.71
N ALA A 151 2.79 -4.18 2.51
CA ALA A 151 2.37 -3.86 3.87
C ALA A 151 3.56 -3.54 4.78
N GLY A 152 4.66 -4.31 4.71
CA GLY A 152 5.91 -4.03 5.42
C GLY A 152 6.47 -2.65 5.05
N PHE A 153 6.48 -2.30 3.76
CA PHE A 153 6.91 -0.98 3.30
C PHE A 153 5.96 0.14 3.70
N VAL A 154 4.63 -0.08 3.73
CA VAL A 154 3.68 0.90 4.28
C VAL A 154 4.04 1.22 5.72
N LEU A 155 4.25 0.21 6.57
CA LEU A 155 4.65 0.41 7.97
C LEU A 155 6.00 1.14 8.09
N LEU A 156 6.97 0.80 7.24
CA LEU A 156 8.31 1.38 7.26
C LEU A 156 8.31 2.86 6.82
N LEU A 157 7.50 3.22 5.82
CA LEU A 157 7.50 4.56 5.21
C LEU A 157 6.47 5.51 5.82
N THR A 158 5.47 5.01 6.54
CA THR A 158 4.45 5.85 7.18
C THR A 158 5.03 6.54 8.43
N PRO A 159 4.66 7.84 8.71
CA PRO A 159 3.76 8.70 7.96
C PRO A 159 4.46 9.56 6.88
N THR A 160 5.77 9.71 6.91
CA THR A 160 6.54 10.71 6.14
C THR A 160 6.79 10.33 4.68
N GLY A 161 6.63 9.06 4.32
CA GLY A 161 7.00 8.55 2.99
C GLY A 161 8.50 8.36 2.79
N THR A 162 9.32 8.52 3.84
CA THR A 162 10.79 8.42 3.81
C THR A 162 11.31 7.39 4.80
N LEU A 163 12.48 6.83 4.51
CA LEU A 163 13.16 5.91 5.42
C LEU A 163 13.64 6.64 6.69
N PRO A 164 13.68 5.96 7.85
CA PRO A 164 14.11 6.57 9.12
C PRO A 164 15.53 7.12 9.12
N SER A 165 16.46 6.47 8.40
CA SER A 165 17.85 6.91 8.23
C SER A 165 18.49 6.30 6.99
N ALA A 166 19.70 6.77 6.64
CA ALA A 166 20.44 6.26 5.49
C ALA A 166 20.80 4.77 5.59
N ARG A 167 20.99 4.25 6.81
CA ARG A 167 21.28 2.81 7.08
C ARG A 167 20.13 1.90 6.66
N TRP A 168 18.88 2.40 6.70
CA TRP A 168 17.69 1.65 6.33
C TRP A 168 17.54 1.43 4.82
N ARG A 169 18.37 2.12 4.00
CA ARG A 169 18.38 1.91 2.54
C ARG A 169 18.84 0.50 2.17
N TRP A 170 19.82 -0.05 2.90
CA TRP A 170 20.25 -1.43 2.68
C TRP A 170 19.09 -2.40 2.94
N TRP A 171 18.46 -2.28 4.12
CA TRP A 171 17.30 -3.11 4.46
C TRP A 171 16.18 -2.98 3.42
N ALA A 172 15.84 -1.77 3.00
CA ALA A 172 14.80 -1.54 2.00
C ALA A 172 15.12 -2.21 0.66
N ARG A 173 16.39 -2.26 0.23
CA ARG A 173 16.77 -2.98 -1.00
C ARG A 173 16.60 -4.48 -0.85
N VAL A 174 17.04 -5.05 0.26
CA VAL A 174 16.90 -6.49 0.56
C VAL A 174 15.42 -6.84 0.65
N ALA A 175 14.62 -6.06 1.38
CA ALA A 175 13.18 -6.24 1.51
C ALA A 175 12.41 -6.08 0.19
N ALA A 176 12.91 -5.27 -0.74
CA ALA A 176 12.32 -5.13 -2.09
C ALA A 176 12.69 -6.29 -3.02
N ALA A 177 13.89 -6.85 -2.88
CA ALA A 177 14.33 -8.00 -3.67
C ALA A 177 13.70 -9.32 -3.19
N ALA A 178 13.43 -9.45 -1.89
CA ALA A 178 12.92 -10.67 -1.28
C ALA A 178 11.63 -11.20 -1.94
N PRO A 179 10.55 -10.42 -2.13
CA PRO A 179 9.33 -10.91 -2.75
C PRO A 179 9.55 -11.35 -4.20
N VAL A 180 10.47 -10.71 -4.94
CA VAL A 180 10.79 -11.09 -6.33
C VAL A 180 11.39 -12.49 -6.36
N VAL A 181 12.39 -12.75 -5.51
CA VAL A 181 13.05 -14.07 -5.44
C VAL A 181 12.06 -15.14 -4.96
N THR A 182 11.23 -14.83 -3.96
CA THR A 182 10.21 -15.75 -3.44
C THR A 182 9.16 -16.09 -4.51
N VAL A 183 8.66 -15.09 -5.24
CA VAL A 183 7.69 -15.30 -6.33
C VAL A 183 8.31 -16.15 -7.44
N LEU A 184 9.55 -15.85 -7.85
CA LEU A 184 10.26 -16.65 -8.85
C LEU A 184 10.40 -18.11 -8.40
N MET A 185 10.80 -18.33 -7.14
CA MET A 185 10.88 -19.70 -6.58
C MET A 185 9.51 -20.40 -6.70
N MET A 186 8.44 -19.76 -6.26
CA MET A 186 7.09 -20.34 -6.25
C MET A 186 6.57 -20.65 -7.65
N VAL A 187 6.84 -19.78 -8.62
CA VAL A 187 6.38 -19.95 -10.01
C VAL A 187 7.07 -21.12 -10.70
N VAL A 188 8.35 -21.37 -10.38
CA VAL A 188 9.11 -22.43 -11.05
C VAL A 188 9.10 -23.79 -10.32
N GLN A 189 8.46 -23.88 -9.14
CA GLN A 189 8.33 -25.13 -8.40
C GLN A 189 7.48 -26.14 -9.18
N PRO A 190 7.95 -27.40 -9.31
CA PRO A 190 7.17 -28.47 -9.97
C PRO A 190 5.90 -28.81 -9.18
N ASP A 191 6.03 -28.91 -7.86
CA ASP A 191 4.94 -29.18 -6.93
C ASP A 191 4.78 -27.97 -6.03
N PRO A 192 3.76 -27.13 -6.27
CA PRO A 192 3.47 -25.99 -5.38
C PRO A 192 3.07 -26.51 -3.98
N LEU A 193 3.27 -25.66 -2.98
CA LEU A 193 3.05 -25.96 -1.56
C LEU A 193 1.64 -26.51 -1.19
N ALA A 194 0.73 -26.59 -2.15
CA ALA A 194 -0.59 -27.19 -1.96
C ALA A 194 -0.63 -28.59 -2.60
N PRO A 195 -0.93 -29.61 -1.83
CA PRO A 195 -1.00 -31.00 -2.32
C PRO A 195 -2.07 -31.24 -3.39
N ASP A 196 -3.03 -30.32 -3.52
CA ASP A 196 -4.16 -30.44 -4.45
C ASP A 196 -3.81 -30.08 -5.91
N TYR A 197 -2.65 -29.45 -6.18
CA TYR A 197 -2.31 -28.92 -7.49
C TYR A 197 -1.11 -29.65 -8.10
N HIS A 198 -1.39 -30.53 -9.05
CA HIS A 198 -0.35 -31.21 -9.86
C HIS A 198 -0.24 -30.56 -11.24
N GLY A 199 0.98 -30.50 -11.77
CA GLY A 199 1.22 -30.12 -13.16
C GLY A 199 1.33 -28.63 -13.41
N ASN A 200 2.20 -27.93 -12.68
CA ASN A 200 2.59 -26.56 -12.99
C ASN A 200 3.29 -26.52 -14.36
N ALA A 201 2.68 -25.83 -15.33
CA ALA A 201 3.23 -25.72 -16.68
C ALA A 201 4.49 -24.83 -16.78
N LEU A 202 4.74 -23.99 -15.77
CA LEU A 202 5.94 -23.12 -15.65
C LEU A 202 7.06 -23.76 -14.84
N ALA A 203 6.90 -25.01 -14.42
CA ALA A 203 7.89 -25.71 -13.62
C ALA A 203 9.22 -25.88 -14.35
N VAL A 204 10.30 -25.46 -13.70
CA VAL A 204 11.68 -25.66 -14.17
C VAL A 204 12.49 -26.30 -13.03
N PRO A 205 12.57 -27.64 -12.95
CA PRO A 205 13.14 -28.35 -11.79
C PRO A 205 14.59 -27.97 -11.47
N ALA A 206 15.40 -27.69 -12.49
CA ALA A 206 16.77 -27.24 -12.29
C ALA A 206 16.84 -25.88 -11.59
N LEU A 207 16.02 -24.91 -12.03
CA LEU A 207 15.96 -23.56 -11.45
C LEU A 207 15.31 -23.60 -10.07
N ALA A 208 14.28 -24.42 -9.86
CA ALA A 208 13.62 -24.61 -8.58
C ALA A 208 14.61 -25.04 -7.48
N ARG A 209 15.50 -26.00 -7.80
CA ARG A 209 16.55 -26.45 -6.87
C ARG A 209 17.52 -25.33 -6.47
N VAL A 210 17.88 -24.46 -7.40
CA VAL A 210 18.76 -23.32 -7.11
C VAL A 210 18.04 -22.23 -6.31
N LEU A 211 16.75 -21.98 -6.62
CA LEU A 211 15.99 -20.92 -6.00
C LEU A 211 15.37 -21.29 -4.63
N ILE A 212 15.39 -22.57 -4.21
CA ILE A 212 14.73 -22.96 -2.96
C ILE A 212 15.36 -22.25 -1.74
N VAL A 213 16.68 -22.22 -1.62
CA VAL A 213 17.35 -21.58 -0.49
C VAL A 213 17.15 -20.05 -0.49
N PRO A 214 17.45 -19.31 -1.59
CA PRO A 214 17.23 -17.87 -1.61
C PRO A 214 15.73 -17.51 -1.55
N GLY A 215 14.83 -18.34 -2.07
CA GLY A 215 13.39 -18.12 -1.99
C GLY A 215 12.85 -18.26 -0.58
N VAL A 216 13.25 -19.30 0.16
CA VAL A 216 12.90 -19.47 1.59
C VAL A 216 13.50 -18.33 2.43
N ALA A 217 14.74 -17.92 2.16
CA ALA A 217 15.30 -16.73 2.79
C ALA A 217 14.48 -15.48 2.49
N GLY A 218 13.97 -15.35 1.25
CA GLY A 218 13.07 -14.28 0.84
C GLY A 218 11.76 -14.28 1.65
N VAL A 219 11.14 -15.45 1.88
CA VAL A 219 9.97 -15.59 2.76
C VAL A 219 10.27 -15.03 4.15
N VAL A 220 11.37 -15.46 4.76
CA VAL A 220 11.78 -14.99 6.09
C VAL A 220 11.98 -13.46 6.10
N ILE A 221 12.62 -12.90 5.06
CA ILE A 221 12.84 -11.45 4.94
C ILE A 221 11.52 -10.70 4.79
N VAL A 222 10.54 -11.22 4.04
CA VAL A 222 9.21 -10.59 3.90
C VAL A 222 8.52 -10.50 5.27
N PHE A 223 8.49 -11.59 6.04
CA PHE A 223 7.92 -11.56 7.39
C PHE A 223 8.72 -10.65 8.35
N ALA A 224 10.05 -10.72 8.29
CA ALA A 224 10.91 -9.83 9.05
C ALA A 224 10.66 -8.35 8.71
N SER A 225 10.32 -8.03 7.46
CA SER A 225 10.01 -6.67 7.04
C SER A 225 8.75 -6.09 7.69
N LEU A 226 7.77 -6.92 8.00
CA LEU A 226 6.59 -6.52 8.78
C LEU A 226 6.98 -6.15 10.22
N LEU A 227 7.80 -7.00 10.87
CA LEU A 227 8.28 -6.75 12.24
C LEU A 227 9.17 -5.52 12.31
N VAL A 228 10.09 -5.38 11.36
CA VAL A 228 10.99 -4.22 11.23
C VAL A 228 10.20 -2.95 10.94
N GLY A 229 9.19 -3.02 10.07
CA GLY A 229 8.26 -1.93 9.79
C GLY A 229 7.49 -1.50 11.03
N ALA A 230 6.93 -2.45 11.77
CA ALA A 230 6.22 -2.19 13.03
C ALA A 230 7.17 -1.58 14.10
N GLY A 231 8.37 -2.11 14.25
CA GLY A 231 9.39 -1.56 15.14
C GLY A 231 9.79 -0.13 14.77
N SER A 232 9.94 0.15 13.47
CA SER A 232 10.18 1.51 12.95
C SER A 232 9.05 2.48 13.35
N LEU A 233 7.80 2.03 13.24
CA LEU A 233 6.63 2.80 13.62
C LEU A 233 6.61 3.12 15.12
N VAL A 234 6.91 2.13 15.97
CA VAL A 234 7.02 2.31 17.43
C VAL A 234 8.13 3.30 17.78
N MET A 235 9.30 3.19 17.14
CA MET A 235 10.40 4.16 17.36
C MET A 235 10.00 5.58 16.96
N ARG A 236 9.31 5.76 15.84
CA ARG A 236 8.79 7.05 15.39
C ARG A 236 7.75 7.59 16.37
N PHE A 237 6.83 6.75 16.85
CA PHE A 237 5.83 7.12 17.84
C PHE A 237 6.45 7.62 19.16
N ARG A 238 7.50 6.95 19.63
CA ARG A 238 8.22 7.38 20.86
C ARG A 238 8.93 8.71 20.71
N ARG A 239 9.38 9.06 19.50
CA ARG A 239 10.10 10.31 19.20
C ARG A 239 9.17 11.45 18.77
N ALA A 240 7.96 11.14 18.31
CA ALA A 240 7.00 12.11 17.80
C ALA A 240 6.47 13.03 18.91
N ARG A 241 6.30 14.31 18.58
CA ARG A 241 5.72 15.34 19.46
C ARG A 241 4.60 16.06 18.70
N GLY A 242 3.65 16.64 19.45
CA GLY A 242 2.57 17.44 18.88
C GLY A 242 1.66 16.65 17.92
N VAL A 243 1.42 17.21 16.76
CA VAL A 243 0.45 16.72 15.76
C VAL A 243 0.87 15.37 15.17
N GLU A 244 2.16 15.15 14.93
CA GLU A 244 2.69 13.89 14.41
C GLU A 244 2.39 12.72 15.38
N ARG A 245 2.46 12.98 16.69
CA ARG A 245 2.09 11.98 17.70
C ARG A 245 0.62 11.62 17.64
N GLN A 246 -0.24 12.55 17.29
CA GLN A 246 -1.69 12.30 17.18
C GLN A 246 -2.03 11.44 15.96
N GLN A 247 -1.33 11.61 14.83
CA GLN A 247 -1.44 10.75 13.66
C GLN A 247 -0.98 9.32 13.96
N LEU A 248 0.15 9.21 14.63
CA LEU A 248 0.72 7.92 15.01
C LEU A 248 -0.13 7.18 16.06
N ARG A 249 -0.97 7.88 16.85
CA ARG A 249 -1.91 7.23 17.78
C ARG A 249 -2.94 6.34 17.07
N TRP A 250 -3.51 6.80 15.96
CA TRP A 250 -4.46 6.01 15.17
C TRP A 250 -3.80 4.79 14.55
N LEU A 251 -2.59 4.96 14.04
CA LEU A 251 -1.82 3.87 13.48
C LEU A 251 -1.35 2.88 14.55
N ALA A 252 -0.98 3.37 15.75
CA ALA A 252 -0.65 2.53 16.89
C ALA A 252 -1.87 1.75 17.41
N LEU A 253 -3.05 2.38 17.44
CA LEU A 253 -4.29 1.70 17.79
C LEU A 253 -4.60 0.59 16.78
N ALA A 254 -4.50 0.88 15.48
CA ALA A 254 -4.70 -0.12 14.43
C ALA A 254 -3.68 -1.28 14.52
N ALA A 255 -2.41 -0.96 14.82
CA ALA A 255 -1.39 -1.98 15.02
C ALA A 255 -1.67 -2.84 16.26
N ALA A 256 -2.17 -2.25 17.35
CA ALA A 256 -2.59 -2.98 18.54
C ALA A 256 -3.79 -3.89 18.25
N CYS A 257 -4.81 -3.38 17.53
CA CYS A 257 -5.95 -4.19 17.10
C CYS A 257 -5.52 -5.33 16.15
N ALA A 258 -4.64 -5.06 15.20
CA ALA A 258 -4.11 -6.07 14.29
C ALA A 258 -3.32 -7.14 15.03
N SER A 259 -2.52 -6.76 16.05
CA SER A 259 -1.79 -7.70 16.88
C SER A 259 -2.74 -8.57 17.73
N ALA A 260 -3.81 -7.99 18.27
CA ALA A 260 -4.83 -8.73 19.00
C ALA A 260 -5.55 -9.74 18.10
N LEU A 261 -5.93 -9.32 16.89
CA LEU A 261 -6.55 -10.21 15.89
C LEU A 261 -5.61 -11.34 15.46
N LEU A 262 -4.31 -11.05 15.30
CA LEU A 262 -3.32 -12.07 14.99
C LEU A 262 -3.18 -13.09 16.12
N LEU A 263 -3.17 -12.64 17.38
CA LEU A 263 -3.17 -13.53 18.54
C LEU A 263 -4.43 -14.40 18.60
N ILE A 264 -5.60 -13.81 18.28
CA ILE A 264 -6.86 -14.57 18.19
C ILE A 264 -6.78 -15.62 17.07
N ALA A 265 -6.23 -15.24 15.89
CA ALA A 265 -6.03 -16.17 14.80
C ALA A 265 -5.09 -17.33 15.17
N LEU A 266 -3.97 -17.04 15.82
CA LEU A 266 -3.03 -18.06 16.29
C LEU A 266 -3.66 -18.97 17.37
N PHE A 267 -4.37 -18.40 18.32
CA PHE A 267 -5.08 -19.18 19.33
C PHE A 267 -6.14 -20.07 18.70
N ALA A 268 -6.92 -19.54 17.75
CA ALA A 268 -7.93 -20.32 17.03
C ALA A 268 -7.30 -21.45 16.20
N ALA A 269 -6.15 -21.21 15.56
CA ALA A 269 -5.44 -22.22 14.79
C ALA A 269 -4.89 -23.35 15.66
N PHE A 270 -4.19 -23.02 16.76
CA PHE A 270 -3.46 -24.00 17.55
C PHE A 270 -4.29 -24.66 18.67
N VAL A 271 -5.30 -23.96 19.19
CA VAL A 271 -6.09 -24.45 20.36
C VAL A 271 -7.49 -24.87 19.96
N LEU A 272 -8.17 -24.09 19.12
CA LEU A 272 -9.57 -24.35 18.78
C LEU A 272 -9.73 -25.16 17.48
N ALA A 273 -8.69 -25.24 16.64
CA ALA A 273 -8.74 -25.84 15.30
C ALA A 273 -9.94 -25.34 14.46
N LYS A 274 -10.21 -24.02 14.55
CA LYS A 274 -11.35 -23.36 13.89
C LYS A 274 -10.86 -22.48 12.74
N ASP A 275 -10.82 -23.04 11.53
CA ASP A 275 -10.33 -22.35 10.30
C ASP A 275 -11.08 -21.05 10.03
N VAL A 276 -12.40 -21.02 10.22
CA VAL A 276 -13.24 -19.82 10.03
C VAL A 276 -12.77 -18.64 10.90
N VAL A 277 -12.41 -18.88 12.16
CA VAL A 277 -11.93 -17.83 13.06
C VAL A 277 -10.55 -17.34 12.63
N VAL A 278 -9.69 -18.25 12.15
CA VAL A 278 -8.36 -17.93 11.63
C VAL A 278 -8.50 -17.03 10.40
N GLU A 279 -9.33 -17.42 9.44
CA GLU A 279 -9.55 -16.68 8.19
C GLU A 279 -10.15 -15.28 8.45
N ALA A 280 -11.23 -15.21 9.23
CA ALA A 280 -11.90 -13.95 9.56
C ALA A 280 -10.98 -12.99 10.31
N SER A 281 -10.22 -13.48 11.30
CA SER A 281 -9.28 -12.66 12.07
C SER A 281 -8.12 -12.16 11.21
N SER A 282 -7.59 -13.01 10.34
CA SER A 282 -6.50 -12.68 9.43
C SER A 282 -6.93 -11.62 8.41
N ALA A 283 -8.10 -11.80 7.80
CA ALA A 283 -8.65 -10.88 6.82
C ALA A 283 -8.99 -9.51 7.44
N LEU A 284 -9.54 -9.49 8.65
CA LEU A 284 -9.81 -8.25 9.37
C LEU A 284 -8.51 -7.53 9.76
N CYS A 285 -7.48 -8.28 10.17
CA CYS A 285 -6.14 -7.75 10.44
C CYS A 285 -5.58 -7.03 9.20
N VAL A 286 -5.72 -7.63 8.01
CA VAL A 286 -5.27 -7.04 6.75
C VAL A 286 -6.10 -5.80 6.38
N ALA A 287 -7.41 -5.79 6.63
CA ALA A 287 -8.28 -4.64 6.35
C ALA A 287 -7.96 -3.42 7.23
N LEU A 288 -7.51 -3.64 8.47
CA LEU A 288 -7.17 -2.55 9.40
C LEU A 288 -6.02 -1.67 8.90
N LEU A 289 -5.02 -2.23 8.23
CA LEU A 289 -3.85 -1.47 7.77
C LEU A 289 -4.20 -0.36 6.77
N PRO A 290 -4.90 -0.61 5.65
CA PRO A 290 -5.28 0.44 4.72
C PRO A 290 -6.29 1.43 5.31
N LEU A 291 -7.25 0.95 6.12
CA LEU A 291 -8.23 1.81 6.78
C LEU A 291 -7.56 2.78 7.76
N ALA A 292 -6.67 2.29 8.61
CA ALA A 292 -5.94 3.13 9.56
C ALA A 292 -4.99 4.11 8.87
N THR A 293 -4.29 3.66 7.83
CA THR A 293 -3.37 4.49 7.06
C THR A 293 -4.16 5.57 6.31
N GLY A 294 -5.28 5.22 5.70
CA GLY A 294 -6.19 6.14 5.04
C GLY A 294 -6.78 7.16 6.00
N ALA A 295 -7.30 6.73 7.14
CA ALA A 295 -7.84 7.60 8.18
C ALA A 295 -6.78 8.57 8.73
N ALA A 296 -5.56 8.07 9.00
CA ALA A 296 -4.46 8.90 9.47
C ALA A 296 -4.07 9.98 8.47
N ILE A 297 -4.00 9.64 7.18
CA ILE A 297 -3.57 10.58 6.13
C ILE A 297 -4.69 11.55 5.74
N LEU A 298 -5.93 11.07 5.55
CA LEU A 298 -7.05 11.90 5.10
C LEU A 298 -7.52 12.88 6.19
N ARG A 299 -7.61 12.43 7.44
CA ARG A 299 -8.03 13.27 8.56
C ARG A 299 -7.06 14.41 8.81
N TYR A 300 -5.77 14.20 8.57
CA TYR A 300 -4.77 15.24 8.74
C TYR A 300 -4.81 16.31 7.65
N GLN A 301 -5.15 15.96 6.42
CA GLN A 301 -5.30 16.92 5.33
C GLN A 301 -6.48 17.86 5.54
N LEU A 302 -7.57 17.39 6.13
CA LEU A 302 -8.71 18.24 6.51
C LEU A 302 -8.30 19.27 7.58
N TYR A 303 -7.45 18.89 8.53
CA TYR A 303 -6.99 19.80 9.59
C TYR A 303 -6.01 20.88 9.09
N ASP A 304 -5.17 20.55 8.09
CA ASP A 304 -4.27 21.55 7.46
C ASP A 304 -5.07 22.56 6.61
N LEU A 305 -6.13 22.15 5.94
CA LEU A 305 -7.02 23.03 5.19
C LEU A 305 -7.77 23.99 6.14
N ASP A 306 -8.31 23.51 7.25
CA ASP A 306 -8.96 24.34 8.26
C ASP A 306 -7.99 25.36 8.87
N ARG A 307 -6.75 24.98 9.08
CA ARG A 307 -5.71 25.88 9.59
C ARG A 307 -5.28 26.95 8.59
N ILE A 308 -5.24 26.63 7.30
CA ILE A 308 -4.97 27.60 6.24
C ILE A 308 -6.16 28.55 6.09
N VAL A 309 -7.39 28.02 6.05
CA VAL A 309 -8.62 28.81 5.96
C VAL A 309 -8.78 29.74 7.19
N SER A 310 -8.50 29.25 8.39
CA SER A 310 -8.58 30.06 9.60
C SER A 310 -7.49 31.17 9.67
N ARG A 311 -6.33 30.97 9.03
CA ARG A 311 -5.30 32.01 8.90
C ARG A 311 -5.64 33.06 7.85
N THR A 312 -6.28 32.66 6.74
CA THR A 312 -6.72 33.60 5.71
C THR A 312 -7.98 34.37 6.07
N LEU A 313 -8.82 33.81 6.97
CA LEU A 313 -10.02 34.45 7.48
C LEU A 313 -9.81 35.30 8.76
N ARG A 314 -8.58 35.36 9.29
CA ARG A 314 -8.28 36.41 10.31
C ARG A 314 -8.03 37.70 9.55
N PRO A 315 -9.02 38.63 9.47
CA PRO A 315 -8.78 39.94 8.93
C PRO A 315 -7.74 40.61 9.83
N SER A 316 -6.83 41.34 9.24
CA SER A 316 -5.85 42.21 9.88
C SER A 316 -6.56 43.28 10.72
N ALA A 317 -6.98 42.88 11.90
CA ALA A 317 -7.52 43.81 12.95
C ALA A 317 -6.43 44.64 13.61
N ALA A 318 -5.28 44.80 12.95
CA ALA A 318 -4.14 45.57 13.45
C ALA A 318 -3.89 46.83 12.56
N GLY A 319 -4.93 47.54 12.16
CA GLY A 319 -4.81 48.68 11.26
C GLY A 319 -5.79 49.84 11.51
N CYS A 320 -6.36 49.94 12.71
CA CYS A 320 -7.14 51.14 13.04
C CYS A 320 -6.65 51.72 14.38
N GLY A 321 -5.39 52.14 14.38
CA GLY A 321 -4.86 53.05 15.42
C GLY A 321 -5.30 54.46 15.07
N THR A 322 -6.33 54.96 15.75
CA THR A 322 -6.77 56.34 15.75
C THR A 322 -5.60 57.25 16.12
N ARG A 323 -5.10 58.01 15.14
CA ARG A 323 -4.33 59.24 15.41
C ARG A 323 -5.26 60.26 16.04
N SER A 324 -5.19 60.42 17.32
CA SER A 324 -5.70 61.61 18.00
C SER A 324 -4.70 62.73 17.72
N THR A 325 -5.06 63.63 16.82
CA THR A 325 -4.45 64.97 16.70
C THR A 325 -4.91 65.81 17.88
N SER A 326 -4.02 66.04 18.83
CA SER A 326 -4.12 67.15 19.76
C SER A 326 -3.30 68.31 19.21
N THR A 327 -3.93 69.37 18.84
CA THR A 327 -3.36 70.71 18.66
C THR A 327 -3.95 71.69 19.74
N PRO A 328 -3.25 72.81 19.98
CA PRO A 328 -2.70 73.27 21.21
C PRO A 328 -3.67 74.06 22.04
#